data_30924c1c576b6ca49b4074776275d12e
#
_entry.id   30924c1c576b6ca49b4074776275d12e
#
_cell.length_a   1.000
_cell.length_b   1.000
_cell.length_c   1.000
_cell.angle_alpha   90.00
_cell.angle_beta   90.00
_cell.angle_gamma   90.00
#
_symmetry.space_group_name_H-M   'P 1'
#
loop_
_entity.id
_entity.type
_entity.pdbx_description
1 polymer ?
#
loop_
_entity_poly.entity_id
_entity_poly.type
_entity_poly.pdbx_seq_one_letter_code
_entity_poly.pdbx_strand_id
1 'polypeptide(L)'
;MKFKQIAFIFFLLIGYTLLAQDQIDYKADKIKFVKNYKGGAKRLIGHVQFTTKDGMYMTCDSSYFLDNNNIEAYSNIFIRQGDSLTITGKNAHYNGTTKLGLIDGNVVCTEKDMVLTTTVLNFDSKNKTASYQVGGTIVSKENTLTSKHGYYHSPTKTVSFKYDVKLVNPDYTMLADTLKYVTSTKTVIFLGPTNVLSKKDKLYCEQGWYNTQTQISHLTKKAAIYTGKNILYADSIHYDKKNESGNAYSNIRMIDTVQKTIISGNHSYSNKKTGIMWVTNNALLTKIMGKDSLFATADSMFAYEKKIKRLKMTLADSINHIEKDTTITKDEKDKKRLKIVKDTLNYIEKDSSTIKAYHHVKIFKTDVQGLADTMIFSAYDSTLTLYHLPVMWHKVNQLTGKLITVFFSNNKMDKIYIPENTFIISQIDTAHFNQIKGKLLWGYFKDDTLRKIDIVGNAQAVYYLQNDKKKLQGVNLIESSKLTVNEKKGTLNQITFHKKPIAKILPMKDLNVKEIEIKGFSWQDYKKPKSKADLFKKDTKIEITK
;
A
#
# COMPACT_ATOMS: atom_id res chain seq x y z
N MET A 1 10.51 -6.10 14.31
CA MET A 1 11.92 -5.74 13.98
C MET A 1 12.65 -5.50 15.29
N LYS A 2 13.58 -6.36 15.65
CA LYS A 2 14.35 -6.20 16.90
C LYS A 2 15.65 -5.43 16.58
N PHE A 3 15.58 -4.10 16.63
CA PHE A 3 16.77 -3.21 16.50
C PHE A 3 17.51 -2.99 17.84
N LYS A 4 17.24 -3.81 18.84
CA LYS A 4 17.66 -3.51 20.22
C LYS A 4 19.18 -3.46 20.47
N GLN A 5 20.04 -3.88 19.54
CA GLN A 5 21.45 -4.13 19.87
C GLN A 5 22.53 -3.47 18.99
N ILE A 6 22.21 -2.68 17.97
CA ILE A 6 23.25 -2.10 17.08
C ILE A 6 23.93 -0.84 17.66
N ALA A 7 23.39 -0.26 18.71
CA ALA A 7 23.69 1.11 19.10
C ALA A 7 24.69 1.29 20.24
N PHE A 8 25.29 0.24 20.77
CA PHE A 8 26.01 0.35 22.03
C PHE A 8 27.55 0.41 21.93
N ILE A 9 28.14 0.24 20.76
CA ILE A 9 29.61 0.09 20.61
C ILE A 9 30.43 1.34 20.97
N PHE A 10 29.84 2.52 20.87
CA PHE A 10 30.58 3.75 20.99
C PHE A 10 30.43 4.49 22.34
N PHE A 11 29.90 3.84 23.35
CA PHE A 11 29.39 4.55 24.52
C PHE A 11 30.47 5.01 25.53
N LEU A 12 31.72 4.59 25.41
CA LEU A 12 32.69 4.76 26.52
C LEU A 12 34.08 5.31 26.16
N LEU A 13 34.29 5.90 24.98
CA LEU A 13 35.62 6.45 24.70
C LEU A 13 35.95 7.72 25.48
N ILE A 14 35.04 8.30 26.32
CA ILE A 14 35.37 9.55 26.99
C ILE A 14 34.60 9.73 28.30
N GLY A 15 35.28 9.44 29.40
CA GLY A 15 34.96 9.86 30.77
C GLY A 15 35.13 11.37 31.00
N TYR A 16 34.50 11.90 32.03
CA TYR A 16 34.49 13.30 32.46
C TYR A 16 35.89 13.88 32.57
N THR A 17 36.19 14.99 31.88
CA THR A 17 37.42 15.76 32.12
C THR A 17 37.09 17.06 32.81
N LEU A 18 37.45 17.18 34.09
CA LEU A 18 37.85 18.43 34.71
C LEU A 18 39.18 18.86 34.09
N LEU A 19 39.40 20.17 33.90
CA LEU A 19 40.60 20.82 33.37
C LEU A 19 41.82 20.50 34.25
N ALA A 20 42.41 19.34 34.09
CA ALA A 20 43.74 19.01 34.60
C ALA A 20 44.54 18.50 33.39
N GLN A 21 45.79 18.94 33.26
CA GLN A 21 46.73 18.45 32.27
C GLN A 21 46.72 16.92 32.32
N ASP A 22 46.34 16.24 31.22
CA ASP A 22 46.19 14.78 31.17
C ASP A 22 47.54 14.12 31.50
N GLN A 23 47.70 13.67 32.74
CA GLN A 23 48.87 12.91 33.14
C GLN A 23 48.70 11.48 32.59
N ILE A 24 49.67 11.06 31.76
CA ILE A 24 49.79 9.71 31.27
C ILE A 24 50.93 9.04 32.02
N ASP A 25 50.61 8.03 32.82
CA ASP A 25 51.58 7.19 33.48
C ASP A 25 52.00 6.05 32.55
N TYR A 26 53.26 5.67 32.54
CA TYR A 26 53.77 4.61 31.67
C TYR A 26 54.76 3.69 32.40
N LYS A 27 54.85 2.43 31.98
CA LYS A 27 55.80 1.41 32.41
C LYS A 27 56.31 0.65 31.19
N ALA A 28 57.55 0.14 31.29
CA ALA A 28 58.15 -0.71 30.27
C ALA A 28 59.32 -1.50 30.89
N ASP A 29 59.74 -2.60 30.27
CA ASP A 29 60.89 -3.36 30.70
C ASP A 29 62.20 -2.54 30.53
N LYS A 30 62.26 -1.72 29.46
CA LYS A 30 63.46 -0.87 29.20
C LYS A 30 62.99 0.50 28.66
N ILE A 31 63.63 1.54 29.26
CA ILE A 31 63.39 2.92 28.84
C ILE A 31 64.71 3.52 28.39
N LYS A 32 64.76 4.12 27.19
CA LYS A 32 65.90 4.83 26.63
C LYS A 32 65.51 6.23 26.20
N PHE A 33 66.29 7.23 26.38
CA PHE A 33 66.13 8.53 25.77
C PHE A 33 66.83 8.56 24.41
N VAL A 34 66.13 8.96 23.36
CA VAL A 34 66.62 9.00 21.97
C VAL A 34 66.56 10.44 21.49
N LYS A 35 67.66 11.14 21.56
CA LYS A 35 67.80 12.58 21.26
C LYS A 35 67.46 12.92 19.82
N ASN A 36 67.87 12.09 18.87
CA ASN A 36 67.72 12.35 17.43
C ASN A 36 66.37 11.88 16.86
N TYR A 37 65.38 11.50 17.64
CA TYR A 37 64.05 11.10 17.18
C TYR A 37 63.05 12.21 17.46
N LYS A 38 62.60 12.95 16.43
CA LYS A 38 61.59 14.02 16.49
C LYS A 38 61.83 15.06 17.61
N GLY A 39 63.12 15.46 17.79
CA GLY A 39 63.52 16.44 18.84
C GLY A 39 63.75 15.85 20.19
N GLY A 40 63.57 14.56 20.40
CA GLY A 40 63.80 13.84 21.68
C GLY A 40 62.58 13.02 22.06
N ALA A 41 62.81 11.74 22.35
CA ALA A 41 61.70 10.82 22.73
C ALA A 41 62.19 9.80 23.76
N LYS A 42 61.31 9.36 24.64
CA LYS A 42 61.51 8.18 25.48
C LYS A 42 61.12 6.96 24.66
N ARG A 43 62.03 6.09 24.30
CA ARG A 43 61.80 4.79 23.68
C ARG A 43 61.51 3.78 24.77
N LEU A 44 60.30 3.28 24.80
CA LEU A 44 59.80 2.24 25.69
C LEU A 44 59.85 0.91 24.95
N ILE A 45 60.37 -0.15 25.59
CA ILE A 45 60.57 -1.46 24.96
C ILE A 45 60.18 -2.57 25.95
N GLY A 46 59.36 -3.50 25.51
CA GLY A 46 58.93 -4.66 26.26
C GLY A 46 57.82 -4.34 27.27
N HIS A 47 56.70 -5.07 27.19
CA HIS A 47 55.54 -4.96 28.09
C HIS A 47 55.12 -3.52 28.40
N VAL A 48 55.15 -2.67 27.37
CA VAL A 48 54.81 -1.24 27.53
C VAL A 48 53.36 -1.09 27.98
N GLN A 49 53.16 -0.29 29.01
CA GLN A 49 51.84 0.02 29.56
C GLN A 49 51.69 1.53 29.70
N PHE A 50 50.50 2.02 29.31
CA PHE A 50 50.07 3.40 29.56
C PHE A 50 48.78 3.37 30.35
N THR A 51 48.65 4.27 31.32
CA THR A 51 47.42 4.47 32.11
C THR A 51 47.10 5.94 32.22
N THR A 52 45.81 6.28 32.19
CA THR A 52 45.31 7.63 32.38
C THR A 52 44.41 7.70 33.60
N LYS A 53 44.23 8.91 34.17
CA LYS A 53 43.36 9.11 35.34
C LYS A 53 41.89 8.77 35.10
N ASP A 54 41.42 8.84 33.86
CA ASP A 54 40.05 8.49 33.45
C ASP A 54 39.86 6.98 33.23
N GLY A 55 40.87 6.16 33.58
CA GLY A 55 40.78 4.69 33.59
C GLY A 55 41.04 4.03 32.24
N MET A 56 41.65 4.73 31.27
CA MET A 56 42.16 4.07 30.06
C MET A 56 43.42 3.29 30.40
N TYR A 57 43.52 2.08 29.89
CA TYR A 57 44.67 1.19 29.97
C TYR A 57 45.07 0.76 28.57
N MET A 58 46.33 0.99 28.18
CA MET A 58 46.85 0.55 26.88
C MET A 58 48.15 -0.25 27.08
N THR A 59 48.28 -1.33 26.29
CA THR A 59 49.55 -2.09 26.18
C THR A 59 50.02 -2.17 24.74
N CYS A 60 51.36 -2.30 24.56
CA CYS A 60 52.01 -2.56 23.28
C CYS A 60 53.41 -3.17 23.51
N ASP A 61 54.03 -3.65 22.42
CA ASP A 61 55.39 -4.22 22.53
C ASP A 61 56.44 -3.14 22.64
N SER A 62 56.25 -2.00 21.97
CA SER A 62 57.17 -0.88 22.06
C SER A 62 56.50 0.45 21.71
N SER A 63 57.06 1.56 22.22
CA SER A 63 56.51 2.88 21.94
C SER A 63 57.62 3.95 21.95
N TYR A 64 57.38 5.04 21.20
CA TYR A 64 58.00 6.33 21.42
C TYR A 64 57.01 7.23 22.17
N PHE A 65 57.43 7.73 23.32
CA PHE A 65 56.70 8.72 24.10
C PHE A 65 57.42 10.05 24.00
N LEU A 66 56.79 11.00 23.32
CA LEU A 66 57.36 12.31 23.01
C LEU A 66 56.79 13.38 23.95
N ASP A 67 57.36 14.59 23.86
CA ASP A 67 56.80 15.74 24.54
C ASP A 67 55.34 16.01 24.18
N ASN A 68 54.64 16.78 25.01
CA ASN A 68 53.19 17.05 24.84
C ASN A 68 52.30 15.82 24.81
N ASN A 69 52.70 14.71 25.45
CA ASN A 69 51.96 13.45 25.49
C ASN A 69 51.69 12.83 24.11
N ASN A 70 52.58 13.06 23.13
CA ASN A 70 52.50 12.35 21.84
C ASN A 70 53.00 10.91 22.02
N ILE A 71 52.20 9.95 21.52
CA ILE A 71 52.48 8.51 21.62
C ILE A 71 52.48 7.89 20.23
N GLU A 72 53.53 7.14 19.92
CA GLU A 72 53.59 6.23 18.77
C GLU A 72 53.86 4.83 19.32
N ALA A 73 52.85 3.99 19.31
CA ALA A 73 52.88 2.64 19.84
C ALA A 73 52.83 1.60 18.71
N TYR A 74 53.63 0.55 18.86
CA TYR A 74 53.84 -0.45 17.81
C TYR A 74 53.69 -1.86 18.36
N SER A 75 53.02 -2.68 17.56
CA SER A 75 52.77 -4.11 17.74
C SER A 75 51.92 -4.44 18.97
N ASN A 76 50.96 -5.31 18.75
CA ASN A 76 50.08 -5.89 19.77
C ASN A 76 49.38 -4.82 20.63
N ILE A 77 48.85 -3.80 19.95
CA ILE A 77 48.06 -2.77 20.63
C ILE A 77 46.84 -3.41 21.28
N PHE A 78 46.70 -3.21 22.58
CA PHE A 78 45.48 -3.52 23.32
C PHE A 78 45.11 -2.31 24.17
N ILE A 79 43.89 -1.81 23.99
CA ILE A 79 43.33 -0.70 24.76
C ILE A 79 42.10 -1.20 25.48
N ARG A 80 41.97 -0.88 26.77
CA ARG A 80 40.77 -1.11 27.58
C ARG A 80 40.29 0.19 28.19
N GLN A 81 39.02 0.45 28.13
CA GLN A 81 38.39 1.57 28.82
C GLN A 81 37.12 1.13 29.53
N GLY A 82 37.07 1.38 30.84
CA GLY A 82 36.01 0.83 31.68
C GLY A 82 36.02 -0.70 31.70
N ASP A 83 34.84 -1.30 31.99
CA ASP A 83 34.71 -2.73 32.18
C ASP A 83 34.36 -3.51 30.91
N SER A 84 33.97 -2.84 29.81
CA SER A 84 33.40 -3.51 28.65
C SER A 84 34.02 -3.18 27.30
N LEU A 85 34.72 -2.06 27.14
CA LEU A 85 35.34 -1.65 25.89
C LEU A 85 36.77 -2.14 25.77
N THR A 86 37.05 -2.89 24.70
CA THR A 86 38.41 -3.26 24.30
C THR A 86 38.64 -2.94 22.83
N ILE A 87 39.87 -2.47 22.51
CA ILE A 87 40.29 -2.21 21.14
C ILE A 87 41.65 -2.87 20.95
N THR A 88 41.80 -3.60 19.84
CA THR A 88 43.08 -4.19 19.42
C THR A 88 43.46 -3.66 18.05
N GLY A 89 44.77 -3.60 17.77
CA GLY A 89 45.32 -3.17 16.49
C GLY A 89 46.80 -3.47 16.39
N LYS A 90 47.42 -3.07 15.30
CA LYS A 90 48.86 -3.25 15.09
C LYS A 90 49.66 -2.05 15.59
N ASN A 91 49.24 -0.85 15.23
CA ASN A 91 49.89 0.38 15.65
C ASN A 91 48.87 1.38 16.19
N ALA A 92 49.30 2.28 17.05
CA ALA A 92 48.51 3.41 17.54
C ALA A 92 49.35 4.70 17.57
N HIS A 93 48.73 5.77 17.09
CA HIS A 93 49.33 7.11 17.11
C HIS A 93 48.37 8.06 17.84
N TYR A 94 48.90 8.82 18.78
CA TYR A 94 48.13 9.83 19.50
C TYR A 94 48.90 11.13 19.57
N ASN A 95 48.26 12.23 19.23
CA ASN A 95 48.83 13.57 19.37
C ASN A 95 48.18 14.27 20.58
N GLY A 96 48.97 14.42 21.63
CA GLY A 96 48.54 15.02 22.90
C GLY A 96 48.18 16.50 22.79
N THR A 97 48.69 17.24 21.77
CA THR A 97 48.36 18.64 21.53
C THR A 97 47.02 18.79 20.83
N THR A 98 46.81 18.09 19.72
CA THR A 98 45.56 18.15 18.92
C THR A 98 44.46 17.27 19.49
N LYS A 99 44.80 16.34 20.36
CA LYS A 99 43.90 15.32 20.93
C LYS A 99 43.36 14.33 19.90
N LEU A 100 44.04 14.22 18.76
CA LEU A 100 43.67 13.27 17.69
C LEU A 100 44.47 11.98 17.83
N GLY A 101 43.83 10.86 17.56
CA GLY A 101 44.47 9.56 17.53
C GLY A 101 44.00 8.69 16.41
N LEU A 102 44.82 7.67 16.08
CA LEU A 102 44.59 6.70 15.04
C LEU A 102 45.09 5.33 15.54
N ILE A 103 44.31 4.30 15.26
CA ILE A 103 44.71 2.91 15.45
C ILE A 103 44.59 2.24 14.09
N ASP A 104 45.60 1.49 13.66
CA ASP A 104 45.63 0.78 12.40
C ASP A 104 46.01 -0.69 12.52
N GLY A 105 45.88 -1.41 11.43
CA GLY A 105 46.26 -2.80 11.29
C GLY A 105 45.28 -3.79 11.92
N ASN A 106 44.22 -4.09 11.20
CA ASN A 106 43.14 -5.03 11.60
C ASN A 106 42.52 -4.67 12.96
N VAL A 107 42.02 -3.46 13.04
CA VAL A 107 41.41 -2.95 14.28
C VAL A 107 40.14 -3.72 14.61
N VAL A 108 40.08 -4.27 15.80
CA VAL A 108 38.90 -4.90 16.39
C VAL A 108 38.52 -4.15 17.66
N CYS A 109 37.29 -3.60 17.63
CA CYS A 109 36.73 -2.91 18.79
C CYS A 109 35.54 -3.74 19.31
N THR A 110 35.66 -4.20 20.55
CA THR A 110 34.63 -5.05 21.18
C THR A 110 34.00 -4.33 22.35
N GLU A 111 32.70 -4.29 22.40
CA GLU A 111 31.94 -3.86 23.56
C GLU A 111 30.74 -4.78 23.79
N LYS A 112 30.70 -5.45 24.94
CA LYS A 112 29.67 -6.45 25.28
C LYS A 112 29.53 -7.49 24.15
N ASP A 113 28.36 -7.55 23.51
CA ASP A 113 28.02 -8.52 22.48
C ASP A 113 28.29 -8.00 21.05
N MET A 114 28.98 -6.86 20.91
CA MET A 114 29.17 -6.23 19.60
C MET A 114 30.65 -6.08 19.26
N VAL A 115 30.98 -6.34 18.01
CA VAL A 115 32.31 -6.27 17.47
C VAL A 115 32.33 -5.41 16.21
N LEU A 116 33.10 -4.33 16.22
CA LEU A 116 33.47 -3.55 15.04
C LEU A 116 34.82 -4.04 14.53
N THR A 117 34.93 -4.34 13.25
CA THR A 117 36.19 -4.58 12.54
C THR A 117 36.40 -3.54 11.45
N THR A 118 37.61 -2.96 11.40
CA THR A 118 38.01 -2.02 10.35
C THR A 118 39.54 -2.06 10.19
N THR A 119 40.09 -1.48 9.13
CA THR A 119 41.54 -1.40 8.96
C THR A 119 42.16 -0.21 9.70
N VAL A 120 41.41 0.89 9.85
CA VAL A 120 41.82 2.12 10.52
C VAL A 120 40.67 2.71 11.32
N LEU A 121 40.91 3.04 12.57
CA LEU A 121 39.99 3.75 13.45
C LEU A 121 40.62 5.10 13.87
N ASN A 122 39.98 6.21 13.52
CA ASN A 122 40.35 7.54 13.98
C ASN A 122 39.52 7.95 15.20
N PHE A 123 40.08 8.65 16.12
CA PHE A 123 39.37 9.21 17.26
C PHE A 123 39.84 10.63 17.60
N ASP A 124 38.92 11.43 18.11
CA ASP A 124 39.14 12.77 18.61
C ASP A 124 38.65 12.82 20.07
N SER A 125 39.60 12.84 21.01
CA SER A 125 39.28 12.81 22.43
C SER A 125 38.72 14.14 22.93
N LYS A 126 39.04 15.28 22.26
CA LYS A 126 38.50 16.61 22.57
C LYS A 126 37.02 16.72 22.20
N ASN A 127 36.69 16.34 20.98
CA ASN A 127 35.31 16.42 20.46
C ASN A 127 34.49 15.17 20.76
N LYS A 128 35.12 14.17 21.38
CA LYS A 128 34.47 12.89 21.73
C LYS A 128 33.86 12.17 20.53
N THR A 129 34.64 12.03 19.47
CA THR A 129 34.21 11.33 18.23
C THR A 129 35.13 10.19 17.87
N ALA A 130 34.59 9.20 17.17
CA ALA A 130 35.37 8.14 16.53
C ALA A 130 34.82 7.86 15.12
N SER A 131 35.70 7.49 14.18
CA SER A 131 35.31 7.25 12.81
C SER A 131 36.22 6.27 12.07
N TYR A 132 35.65 5.59 11.07
CA TYR A 132 36.41 4.88 10.04
C TYR A 132 35.92 5.35 8.65
N GLN A 133 36.84 5.34 7.68
CA GLN A 133 36.58 5.80 6.30
C GLN A 133 37.05 4.80 5.24
N VAL A 134 37.50 3.63 5.65
CA VAL A 134 38.10 2.60 4.80
C VAL A 134 37.27 1.29 4.76
N GLY A 135 36.03 1.40 5.20
CA GLY A 135 35.15 0.27 5.40
C GLY A 135 35.15 -0.26 6.83
N GLY A 136 33.99 -0.68 7.29
CA GLY A 136 33.82 -1.30 8.60
C GLY A 136 32.68 -2.29 8.62
N THR A 137 32.82 -3.31 9.45
CA THR A 137 31.80 -4.32 9.72
C THR A 137 31.48 -4.35 11.20
N ILE A 138 30.22 -4.21 11.54
CA ILE A 138 29.70 -4.34 12.90
C ILE A 138 28.87 -5.60 13.00
N VAL A 139 29.25 -6.50 13.89
CA VAL A 139 28.54 -7.74 14.17
C VAL A 139 27.96 -7.68 15.58
N SER A 140 26.69 -8.04 15.71
CA SER A 140 26.03 -8.29 16.99
C SER A 140 25.27 -9.62 16.90
N LYS A 141 24.68 -10.11 17.99
CA LYS A 141 24.06 -11.45 18.05
C LYS A 141 23.21 -11.83 16.83
N GLU A 142 22.42 -10.89 16.30
CA GLU A 142 21.45 -11.16 15.23
C GLU A 142 21.68 -10.28 13.99
N ASN A 143 22.64 -9.33 14.04
CA ASN A 143 22.78 -8.33 13.00
C ASN A 143 24.22 -8.20 12.53
N THR A 144 24.38 -8.04 11.22
CA THR A 144 25.65 -7.63 10.61
C THR A 144 25.40 -6.35 9.82
N LEU A 145 26.10 -5.27 10.16
CA LEU A 145 26.07 -4.01 9.43
C LEU A 145 27.42 -3.77 8.78
N THR A 146 27.40 -3.42 7.50
CA THR A 146 28.58 -2.98 6.76
C THR A 146 28.36 -1.59 6.18
N SER A 147 29.38 -0.75 6.11
CA SER A 147 29.37 0.55 5.43
C SER A 147 30.77 0.97 5.05
N LYS A 148 30.90 1.90 4.09
CA LYS A 148 32.22 2.48 3.76
C LYS A 148 32.71 3.41 4.85
N HIS A 149 31.82 4.26 5.41
CA HIS A 149 32.16 5.21 6.46
C HIS A 149 31.25 5.00 7.67
N GLY A 150 31.85 5.07 8.86
CA GLY A 150 31.15 5.13 10.13
C GLY A 150 31.64 6.30 10.96
N TYR A 151 30.74 6.97 11.65
CA TYR A 151 31.04 8.12 12.51
C TYR A 151 30.21 8.05 13.78
N TYR A 152 30.84 8.16 14.89
CA TYR A 152 30.21 8.23 16.21
C TYR A 152 30.48 9.58 16.88
N HIS A 153 29.43 10.15 17.48
CA HIS A 153 29.49 11.38 18.26
C HIS A 153 28.89 11.14 19.66
N SER A 154 29.74 11.04 20.66
CA SER A 154 29.36 10.67 22.03
C SER A 154 28.42 11.69 22.69
N PRO A 155 28.64 13.02 22.61
CA PRO A 155 27.77 14.00 23.24
C PRO A 155 26.30 13.89 22.82
N THR A 156 26.06 13.62 21.54
CA THR A 156 24.68 13.45 21.00
C THR A 156 24.22 11.99 21.00
N LYS A 157 25.08 11.08 21.40
CA LYS A 157 24.83 9.62 21.38
C LYS A 157 24.35 9.14 20.02
N THR A 158 25.02 9.58 18.94
CA THR A 158 24.62 9.35 17.56
C THR A 158 25.67 8.55 16.81
N VAL A 159 25.24 7.53 16.08
CA VAL A 159 26.05 6.80 15.10
C VAL A 159 25.53 7.09 13.70
N SER A 160 26.41 7.42 12.77
CA SER A 160 26.08 7.63 11.36
C SER A 160 26.88 6.67 10.49
N PHE A 161 26.22 6.11 9.47
CA PHE A 161 26.82 5.24 8.48
C PHE A 161 26.54 5.81 7.09
N LYS A 162 27.57 5.86 6.25
CA LYS A 162 27.46 6.39 4.89
C LYS A 162 28.07 5.45 3.88
N TYR A 163 27.47 5.48 2.70
CA TYR A 163 27.85 4.77 1.49
C TYR A 163 27.80 3.25 1.64
N ASP A 164 27.02 2.64 0.78
CA ASP A 164 26.83 1.20 0.70
C ASP A 164 26.45 0.55 2.05
N VAL A 165 25.59 1.25 2.80
CA VAL A 165 25.15 0.74 4.11
C VAL A 165 24.26 -0.48 3.89
N LYS A 166 24.71 -1.63 4.39
CA LYS A 166 23.96 -2.88 4.36
C LYS A 166 23.82 -3.44 5.77
N LEU A 167 22.59 -3.62 6.21
CA LEU A 167 22.26 -4.29 7.45
C LEU A 167 21.57 -5.62 7.14
N VAL A 168 22.12 -6.71 7.61
CA VAL A 168 21.54 -8.05 7.48
C VAL A 168 21.07 -8.53 8.84
N ASN A 169 19.83 -8.97 8.89
CA ASN A 169 19.17 -9.60 10.03
C ASN A 169 18.47 -10.87 9.54
N PRO A 170 18.24 -11.91 10.35
CA PRO A 170 17.52 -13.11 9.93
C PRO A 170 16.15 -12.88 9.27
N ASP A 171 15.46 -11.79 9.65
CA ASP A 171 14.12 -11.46 9.17
C ASP A 171 14.12 -10.52 7.95
N TYR A 172 15.18 -9.71 7.75
CA TYR A 172 15.24 -8.71 6.69
C TYR A 172 16.66 -8.28 6.35
N THR A 173 16.82 -7.71 5.17
CA THR A 173 18.02 -6.98 4.73
C THR A 173 17.64 -5.52 4.47
N MET A 174 18.42 -4.59 5.01
CA MET A 174 18.28 -3.16 4.73
C MET A 174 19.47 -2.69 3.90
N LEU A 175 19.19 -1.97 2.83
CA LEU A 175 20.17 -1.31 1.97
C LEU A 175 19.89 0.19 1.99
N ALA A 176 20.86 0.99 2.33
CA ALA A 176 20.70 2.44 2.44
C ALA A 176 21.97 3.18 1.97
N ASP A 177 21.79 4.43 1.49
CA ASP A 177 22.93 5.30 1.26
C ASP A 177 23.51 5.82 2.57
N THR A 178 22.65 6.37 3.41
CA THR A 178 23.03 6.96 4.71
C THR A 178 22.00 6.62 5.78
N LEU A 179 22.48 6.10 6.90
CA LEU A 179 21.70 5.85 8.11
C LEU A 179 22.29 6.65 9.28
N LYS A 180 21.42 7.19 10.12
CA LYS A 180 21.78 7.77 11.41
C LYS A 180 20.99 7.08 12.51
N TYR A 181 21.65 6.65 13.57
CA TYR A 181 21.00 6.06 14.73
C TYR A 181 21.23 6.94 15.97
N VAL A 182 20.14 7.41 16.57
CA VAL A 182 20.15 8.16 17.82
C VAL A 182 19.87 7.18 18.96
N THR A 183 20.91 6.85 19.73
CA THR A 183 20.84 5.78 20.73
C THR A 183 19.97 6.14 21.94
N SER A 184 19.91 7.44 22.31
CA SER A 184 19.08 7.93 23.41
C SER A 184 17.60 7.77 23.15
N THR A 185 17.14 8.05 21.92
CA THR A 185 15.74 7.94 21.52
C THR A 185 15.41 6.60 20.84
N LYS A 186 16.40 5.73 20.64
CA LYS A 186 16.25 4.46 19.91
C LYS A 186 15.70 4.63 18.49
N THR A 187 16.08 5.71 17.80
CA THR A 187 15.54 6.09 16.50
C THR A 187 16.58 5.94 15.39
N VAL A 188 16.25 5.16 14.37
CA VAL A 188 16.96 5.09 13.09
C VAL A 188 16.39 6.15 12.16
N ILE A 189 17.24 6.97 11.55
CA ILE A 189 16.87 8.02 10.60
C ILE A 189 17.44 7.63 9.23
N PHE A 190 16.61 7.65 8.23
CA PHE A 190 16.94 7.39 6.82
C PHE A 190 17.22 8.73 6.13
N LEU A 191 18.41 8.90 5.58
CA LEU A 191 18.88 10.16 4.98
C LEU A 191 19.22 10.00 3.48
N GLY A 192 18.62 9.04 2.82
CA GLY A 192 18.80 8.74 1.40
C GLY A 192 17.98 7.52 0.99
N PRO A 193 18.05 7.11 -0.28
CA PRO A 193 17.35 5.93 -0.78
C PRO A 193 17.59 4.72 0.12
N THR A 194 16.52 4.20 0.69
CA THR A 194 16.54 3.07 1.63
C THR A 194 15.56 2.00 1.18
N ASN A 195 16.04 0.76 1.06
CA ASN A 195 15.23 -0.42 0.81
C ASN A 195 15.31 -1.35 2.03
N VAL A 196 14.16 -1.82 2.49
CA VAL A 196 14.08 -2.89 3.48
C VAL A 196 13.38 -4.08 2.83
N LEU A 197 14.10 -5.19 2.75
CA LEU A 197 13.68 -6.41 2.08
C LEU A 197 13.45 -7.51 3.11
N SER A 198 12.25 -8.06 3.19
CA SER A 198 11.95 -9.26 3.96
C SER A 198 11.56 -10.40 3.02
N LYS A 199 11.26 -11.59 3.54
CA LYS A 199 10.84 -12.74 2.73
C LYS A 199 9.58 -12.48 1.89
N LYS A 200 8.70 -11.59 2.34
CA LYS A 200 7.37 -11.35 1.73
C LYS A 200 7.14 -9.91 1.33
N ASP A 201 7.84 -8.96 1.95
CA ASP A 201 7.56 -7.55 1.85
C ASP A 201 8.81 -6.76 1.47
N LYS A 202 8.61 -5.69 0.71
CA LYS A 202 9.63 -4.70 0.40
C LYS A 202 9.11 -3.33 0.78
N LEU A 203 9.95 -2.54 1.43
CA LEU A 203 9.69 -1.14 1.74
C LEU A 203 10.75 -0.28 1.06
N TYR A 204 10.33 0.86 0.54
CA TYR A 204 11.21 1.89 -0.01
C TYR A 204 10.83 3.27 0.52
N CYS A 205 11.82 4.10 0.81
CA CYS A 205 11.67 5.53 1.03
C CYS A 205 12.99 6.26 0.75
N GLU A 206 12.93 7.57 0.51
CA GLU A 206 14.14 8.40 0.37
C GLU A 206 14.49 9.10 1.70
N GLN A 207 13.51 9.32 2.57
CA GLN A 207 13.69 9.88 3.90
C GLN A 207 12.69 9.27 4.89
N GLY A 208 13.01 9.34 6.17
CA GLY A 208 12.13 8.87 7.21
C GLY A 208 12.85 8.50 8.50
N TRP A 209 12.10 7.93 9.41
CA TRP A 209 12.63 7.40 10.65
C TRP A 209 11.85 6.17 11.13
N TYR A 210 12.50 5.36 11.95
CA TYR A 210 11.90 4.22 12.62
C TYR A 210 12.39 4.18 14.07
N ASN A 211 11.45 4.19 15.02
CA ASN A 211 11.77 4.02 16.44
C ASN A 211 11.72 2.53 16.81
N THR A 212 12.85 2.01 17.27
CA THR A 212 13.00 0.57 17.55
C THR A 212 12.31 0.11 18.84
N GLN A 213 11.99 1.03 19.74
CA GLN A 213 11.32 0.76 21.00
C GLN A 213 9.79 0.81 20.85
N THR A 214 9.26 1.89 20.27
CA THR A 214 7.82 2.05 20.04
C THR A 214 7.33 1.26 18.83
N GLN A 215 8.23 0.90 17.91
CA GLN A 215 7.97 0.26 16.62
C GLN A 215 7.12 1.11 15.67
N ILE A 216 7.18 2.42 15.83
CA ILE A 216 6.54 3.40 14.96
C ILE A 216 7.54 3.82 13.88
N SER A 217 7.07 3.96 12.65
CA SER A 217 7.83 4.51 11.52
C SER A 217 7.11 5.67 10.86
N HIS A 218 7.88 6.57 10.30
CA HIS A 218 7.41 7.64 9.43
C HIS A 218 8.31 7.68 8.20
N LEU A 219 7.74 7.40 7.04
CA LEU A 219 8.43 7.30 5.76
C LEU A 219 7.98 8.45 4.88
N THR A 220 8.92 9.13 4.25
CA THR A 220 8.64 10.29 3.39
C THR A 220 9.43 10.20 2.10
N LYS A 221 9.08 11.05 1.15
CA LYS A 221 9.66 11.11 -0.19
C LYS A 221 9.62 9.77 -0.91
N LYS A 222 8.61 9.60 -1.76
CA LYS A 222 8.38 8.41 -2.58
C LYS A 222 8.24 7.13 -1.74
N ALA A 223 7.54 7.23 -0.62
CA ALA A 223 7.32 6.06 0.22
C ALA A 223 6.51 4.99 -0.53
N ALA A 224 7.01 3.75 -0.50
CA ALA A 224 6.35 2.61 -1.13
C ALA A 224 6.45 1.36 -0.26
N ILE A 225 5.35 0.63 -0.15
CA ILE A 225 5.27 -0.65 0.55
C ILE A 225 4.71 -1.69 -0.41
N TYR A 226 5.45 -2.77 -0.60
CA TYR A 226 5.07 -3.91 -1.43
C TYR A 226 4.77 -5.08 -0.50
N THR A 227 3.56 -5.60 -0.53
CA THR A 227 3.12 -6.73 0.31
C THR A 227 2.38 -7.74 -0.55
N GLY A 228 3.05 -8.82 -0.95
CA GLY A 228 2.47 -9.83 -1.84
C GLY A 228 1.90 -9.21 -3.13
N LYS A 229 0.58 -9.26 -3.30
CA LYS A 229 -0.14 -8.69 -4.46
C LYS A 229 -0.42 -7.19 -4.36
N ASN A 230 -0.22 -6.59 -3.19
CA ASN A 230 -0.62 -5.22 -2.91
C ASN A 230 0.60 -4.28 -2.92
N ILE A 231 0.43 -3.11 -3.51
CA ILE A 231 1.45 -2.05 -3.52
C ILE A 231 0.79 -0.76 -3.03
N LEU A 232 1.38 -0.15 -2.00
CA LEU A 232 1.00 1.18 -1.52
C LEU A 232 2.09 2.18 -1.90
N TYR A 233 1.73 3.25 -2.59
CA TYR A 233 2.55 4.45 -2.80
C TYR A 233 1.91 5.63 -2.09
N ALA A 234 2.72 6.49 -1.50
CA ALA A 234 2.29 7.79 -0.93
C ALA A 234 3.50 8.73 -0.78
N ASP A 235 3.23 10.03 -0.61
CA ASP A 235 4.29 10.99 -0.27
C ASP A 235 4.78 10.77 1.16
N SER A 236 3.88 10.39 2.07
CA SER A 236 4.18 10.09 3.47
C SER A 236 3.36 8.93 4.00
N ILE A 237 4.00 8.05 4.78
CA ILE A 237 3.38 6.91 5.45
C ILE A 237 3.81 6.90 6.92
N HIS A 238 2.84 6.95 7.82
CA HIS A 238 3.01 6.73 9.25
C HIS A 238 2.48 5.34 9.62
N TYR A 239 3.30 4.48 10.22
CA TYR A 239 2.92 3.11 10.51
C TYR A 239 3.33 2.69 11.92
N ASP A 240 2.36 2.17 12.67
CA ASP A 240 2.53 1.53 13.97
C ASP A 240 2.52 0.01 13.80
N LYS A 241 3.70 -0.59 13.92
CA LYS A 241 3.87 -2.04 13.75
C LYS A 241 3.19 -2.84 14.87
N LYS A 242 3.16 -2.32 16.09
CA LYS A 242 2.55 -3.00 17.25
C LYS A 242 1.05 -3.15 17.07
N ASN A 243 0.40 -2.09 16.58
CA ASN A 243 -1.05 -2.06 16.32
C ASN A 243 -1.40 -2.53 14.90
N GLU A 244 -0.41 -2.78 14.04
CA GLU A 244 -0.55 -3.13 12.62
C GLU A 244 -1.45 -2.14 11.86
N SER A 245 -1.33 -0.86 12.20
CA SER A 245 -2.15 0.20 11.63
C SER A 245 -1.30 1.37 11.13
N GLY A 246 -1.81 2.11 10.17
CA GLY A 246 -1.08 3.25 9.62
C GLY A 246 -1.95 4.20 8.84
N ASN A 247 -1.42 5.40 8.65
CA ASN A 247 -1.97 6.44 7.80
C ASN A 247 -1.01 6.72 6.64
N ALA A 248 -1.56 7.02 5.48
CA ALA A 248 -0.80 7.54 4.36
C ALA A 248 -1.42 8.87 3.90
N TYR A 249 -0.56 9.78 3.42
CA TYR A 249 -0.93 11.13 3.05
C TYR A 249 -0.35 11.50 1.69
N SER A 250 -1.15 12.18 0.90
CA SER A 250 -0.87 12.76 -0.41
C SER A 250 -0.43 11.75 -1.47
N ASN A 251 -0.99 11.90 -2.67
CA ASN A 251 -0.66 11.09 -3.85
C ASN A 251 -0.75 9.57 -3.62
N ILE A 252 -1.73 9.17 -2.80
CA ILE A 252 -1.91 7.77 -2.42
C ILE A 252 -2.35 6.95 -3.63
N ARG A 253 -1.72 5.80 -3.83
CA ARG A 253 -2.11 4.79 -4.81
C ARG A 253 -1.95 3.41 -4.18
N MET A 254 -3.07 2.75 -3.93
CA MET A 254 -3.14 1.36 -3.47
C MET A 254 -3.49 0.47 -4.65
N ILE A 255 -2.62 -0.45 -5.01
CA ILE A 255 -2.75 -1.28 -6.21
C ILE A 255 -2.87 -2.74 -5.78
N ASP A 256 -3.97 -3.39 -6.14
CA ASP A 256 -4.09 -4.85 -6.16
C ASP A 256 -3.77 -5.35 -7.58
N THR A 257 -2.61 -6.01 -7.74
CA THR A 257 -2.10 -6.45 -9.03
C THR A 257 -2.89 -7.64 -9.60
N VAL A 258 -3.48 -8.47 -8.73
CA VAL A 258 -4.28 -9.65 -9.12
C VAL A 258 -5.68 -9.21 -9.53
N GLN A 259 -6.33 -8.38 -8.71
CA GLN A 259 -7.65 -7.85 -9.02
C GLN A 259 -7.63 -6.74 -10.05
N LYS A 260 -6.47 -6.24 -10.45
CA LYS A 260 -6.31 -5.10 -11.37
C LYS A 260 -7.13 -3.90 -10.92
N THR A 261 -7.03 -3.57 -9.65
CA THR A 261 -7.79 -2.50 -9.00
C THR A 261 -6.83 -1.51 -8.38
N ILE A 262 -7.09 -0.21 -8.56
CA ILE A 262 -6.32 0.88 -7.95
C ILE A 262 -7.29 1.75 -7.16
N ILE A 263 -6.99 2.01 -5.90
CA ILE A 263 -7.68 3.00 -5.08
C ILE A 263 -6.69 4.13 -4.81
N SER A 264 -7.08 5.35 -5.12
CA SER A 264 -6.25 6.54 -4.92
C SER A 264 -7.01 7.62 -4.15
N GLY A 265 -6.26 8.56 -3.56
CA GLY A 265 -6.80 9.68 -2.78
C GLY A 265 -5.68 10.41 -2.08
N ASN A 266 -6.02 11.30 -1.13
CA ASN A 266 -5.01 12.12 -0.43
C ASN A 266 -4.88 11.80 1.07
N HIS A 267 -5.79 11.04 1.64
CA HIS A 267 -5.66 10.51 3.00
C HIS A 267 -6.20 9.09 3.06
N SER A 268 -5.46 8.19 3.66
CA SER A 268 -5.91 6.82 3.92
C SER A 268 -5.47 6.34 5.29
N TYR A 269 -6.25 5.41 5.83
CA TYR A 269 -5.93 4.63 7.01
C TYR A 269 -6.10 3.16 6.70
N SER A 270 -5.25 2.33 7.29
CA SER A 270 -5.40 0.88 7.24
C SER A 270 -5.09 0.25 8.60
N ASN A 271 -5.79 -0.83 8.92
CA ASN A 271 -5.51 -1.66 10.08
C ASN A 271 -5.60 -3.14 9.67
N LYS A 272 -4.47 -3.81 9.70
CA LYS A 272 -4.36 -5.20 9.24
C LYS A 272 -5.05 -6.20 10.17
N LYS A 273 -5.13 -5.90 11.49
CA LYS A 273 -5.80 -6.77 12.47
C LYS A 273 -7.30 -6.82 12.25
N THR A 274 -7.91 -5.67 11.90
CA THR A 274 -9.34 -5.57 11.63
C THR A 274 -9.70 -5.80 10.16
N GLY A 275 -8.72 -5.77 9.26
CA GLY A 275 -8.91 -5.82 7.81
C GLY A 275 -9.60 -4.59 7.23
N ILE A 276 -9.67 -3.48 8.00
CA ILE A 276 -10.33 -2.24 7.58
C ILE A 276 -9.29 -1.32 6.92
N MET A 277 -9.67 -0.79 5.78
CA MET A 277 -8.94 0.27 5.09
C MET A 277 -9.94 1.29 4.58
N TRP A 278 -9.59 2.59 4.64
CA TRP A 278 -10.38 3.63 3.99
C TRP A 278 -9.50 4.68 3.31
N VAL A 279 -10.08 5.33 2.33
CA VAL A 279 -9.46 6.42 1.55
C VAL A 279 -10.46 7.56 1.39
N THR A 280 -10.00 8.78 1.59
CA THR A 280 -10.78 10.02 1.46
C THR A 280 -10.00 11.08 0.69
N ASN A 281 -10.61 12.25 0.52
CA ASN A 281 -10.02 13.40 -0.15
C ASN A 281 -9.62 13.06 -1.59
N ASN A 282 -10.60 13.17 -2.50
CA ASN A 282 -10.51 12.77 -3.89
C ASN A 282 -10.37 11.24 -4.08
N ALA A 283 -11.12 10.47 -3.29
CA ALA A 283 -11.12 9.02 -3.42
C ALA A 283 -11.57 8.60 -4.82
N LEU A 284 -10.74 7.80 -5.49
CA LEU A 284 -10.97 7.27 -6.84
C LEU A 284 -10.65 5.79 -6.89
N LEU A 285 -11.65 5.00 -7.22
CA LEU A 285 -11.51 3.60 -7.62
C LEU A 285 -11.28 3.54 -9.13
N THR A 286 -10.25 2.81 -9.55
CA THR A 286 -10.00 2.44 -10.94
C THR A 286 -9.98 0.92 -11.06
N LYS A 287 -10.93 0.35 -11.80
CA LYS A 287 -10.97 -1.08 -12.13
C LYS A 287 -10.59 -1.26 -13.59
N ILE A 288 -9.46 -1.91 -13.85
CA ILE A 288 -8.95 -2.16 -15.20
C ILE A 288 -9.72 -3.36 -15.79
N MET A 289 -10.35 -3.18 -16.95
CA MET A 289 -11.24 -4.12 -17.62
C MET A 289 -10.81 -4.28 -19.10
N GLY A 290 -9.78 -5.09 -19.32
CA GLY A 290 -9.22 -5.28 -20.68
C GLY A 290 -8.58 -3.99 -21.21
N LYS A 291 -9.12 -3.45 -22.31
CA LYS A 291 -8.63 -2.21 -22.94
C LYS A 291 -9.25 -0.94 -22.37
N ASP A 292 -10.29 -1.07 -21.53
CA ASP A 292 -11.02 0.05 -20.92
C ASP A 292 -10.89 0.00 -19.37
N SER A 293 -11.35 1.02 -18.70
CA SER A 293 -11.35 1.09 -17.24
C SER A 293 -12.65 1.70 -16.73
N LEU A 294 -13.15 1.15 -15.63
CA LEU A 294 -14.24 1.76 -14.88
C LEU A 294 -13.62 2.64 -13.78
N PHE A 295 -14.05 3.87 -13.72
CA PHE A 295 -13.68 4.84 -12.71
C PHE A 295 -14.88 5.13 -11.81
N ALA A 296 -14.68 5.18 -10.51
CA ALA A 296 -15.70 5.61 -9.57
C ALA A 296 -15.09 6.53 -8.51
N THR A 297 -15.77 7.64 -8.20
CA THR A 297 -15.41 8.57 -7.12
C THR A 297 -16.48 8.58 -6.05
N ALA A 298 -16.10 8.98 -4.85
CA ALA A 298 -16.99 9.23 -3.71
C ALA A 298 -16.27 10.15 -2.70
N ASP A 299 -17.00 10.63 -1.69
CA ASP A 299 -16.37 11.40 -0.60
C ASP A 299 -15.42 10.52 0.22
N SER A 300 -15.80 9.25 0.42
CA SER A 300 -15.00 8.24 1.11
C SER A 300 -15.20 6.85 0.52
N MET A 301 -14.12 6.05 0.56
CA MET A 301 -14.13 4.64 0.16
C MET A 301 -13.57 3.78 1.27
N PHE A 302 -14.28 2.72 1.61
CA PHE A 302 -13.88 1.72 2.60
C PHE A 302 -13.65 0.41 1.88
N ALA A 303 -12.50 -0.22 2.13
CA ALA A 303 -12.21 -1.56 1.66
C ALA A 303 -12.13 -2.52 2.87
N TYR A 304 -12.74 -3.66 2.70
CA TYR A 304 -12.74 -4.74 3.68
C TYR A 304 -12.17 -5.99 3.02
N GLU A 305 -11.11 -6.53 3.60
CA GLU A 305 -10.63 -7.86 3.22
C GLU A 305 -11.12 -8.88 4.25
N LYS A 306 -11.84 -9.87 3.79
CA LYS A 306 -12.31 -10.98 4.61
C LYS A 306 -12.00 -12.30 3.90
N LYS A 307 -11.42 -13.24 4.63
CA LYS A 307 -11.30 -14.61 4.14
C LYS A 307 -12.67 -15.27 4.16
N ILE A 308 -13.17 -15.64 3.00
CA ILE A 308 -14.43 -16.36 2.86
C ILE A 308 -14.10 -17.80 2.52
N LYS A 309 -14.69 -18.72 3.32
CA LYS A 309 -14.65 -20.14 3.01
C LYS A 309 -15.74 -20.43 1.98
N ARG A 310 -15.38 -20.82 0.77
CA ARG A 310 -16.31 -21.17 -0.30
C ARG A 310 -16.39 -22.68 -0.43
N LEU A 311 -17.60 -23.22 -0.41
CA LEU A 311 -17.89 -24.57 -0.93
C LEU A 311 -17.60 -24.61 -2.43
N LYS A 312 -16.86 -25.60 -2.91
CA LYS A 312 -16.45 -25.72 -4.33
C LYS A 312 -17.61 -25.81 -5.32
N MET A 313 -18.73 -26.34 -4.87
CA MET A 313 -20.07 -26.32 -5.52
C MET A 313 -21.11 -26.27 -4.41
N THR A 314 -22.31 -25.79 -4.68
CA THR A 314 -23.37 -25.97 -3.69
C THR A 314 -23.60 -27.48 -3.52
N LEU A 315 -23.66 -27.94 -2.29
CA LEU A 315 -23.88 -29.34 -1.95
C LEU A 315 -25.12 -29.88 -2.72
N ALA A 316 -26.12 -29.02 -2.88
CA ALA A 316 -27.34 -29.29 -3.62
C ALA A 316 -27.09 -29.58 -5.11
N ASP A 317 -26.25 -28.79 -5.80
CA ASP A 317 -25.98 -28.98 -7.22
C ASP A 317 -25.21 -30.26 -7.49
N SER A 318 -24.26 -30.60 -6.61
CA SER A 318 -23.49 -31.86 -6.69
C SER A 318 -24.36 -33.09 -6.42
N ILE A 319 -25.27 -33.01 -5.45
CA ILE A 319 -26.20 -34.10 -5.13
C ILE A 319 -27.22 -34.26 -6.25
N ASN A 320 -27.78 -33.16 -6.77
CA ASN A 320 -28.75 -33.19 -7.90
C ASN A 320 -28.13 -33.78 -9.18
N HIS A 321 -26.84 -33.58 -9.43
CA HIS A 321 -26.15 -34.19 -10.57
C HIS A 321 -26.03 -35.71 -10.42
N ILE A 322 -25.76 -36.23 -9.21
CA ILE A 322 -25.66 -37.66 -8.91
C ILE A 322 -27.05 -38.31 -8.97
N GLU A 323 -28.11 -37.64 -8.49
CA GLU A 323 -29.48 -38.16 -8.51
C GLU A 323 -30.01 -38.32 -9.91
N LYS A 324 -29.66 -37.41 -10.82
CA LYS A 324 -30.07 -37.46 -12.24
C LYS A 324 -29.28 -38.47 -13.09
N ASP A 325 -28.18 -39.00 -12.56
CA ASP A 325 -27.40 -40.00 -13.30
C ASP A 325 -28.06 -41.38 -13.21
N THR A 326 -28.65 -41.80 -14.33
CA THR A 326 -29.36 -43.08 -14.48
C THR A 326 -28.44 -44.25 -14.75
N THR A 327 -27.15 -44.03 -14.94
CA THR A 327 -26.15 -45.05 -15.32
C THR A 327 -25.50 -45.74 -14.12
N ILE A 328 -25.74 -45.28 -12.90
CA ILE A 328 -25.11 -45.78 -11.66
C ILE A 328 -26.13 -46.36 -10.68
N THR A 329 -25.71 -47.40 -9.94
CA THR A 329 -26.51 -48.08 -8.92
C THR A 329 -26.76 -47.21 -7.67
N LYS A 330 -27.74 -47.59 -6.85
CA LYS A 330 -28.08 -46.90 -5.62
C LYS A 330 -26.87 -46.83 -4.64
N ASP A 331 -26.16 -47.94 -4.50
CA ASP A 331 -24.98 -48.02 -3.64
C ASP A 331 -23.80 -47.16 -4.12
N GLU A 332 -23.65 -47.03 -5.43
CA GLU A 332 -22.65 -46.11 -6.01
C GLU A 332 -23.04 -44.64 -5.83
N LYS A 333 -24.33 -44.34 -5.89
CA LYS A 333 -24.87 -43.00 -5.58
C LYS A 333 -24.56 -42.61 -4.13
N ASP A 334 -24.78 -43.50 -3.19
CA ASP A 334 -24.53 -43.27 -1.77
C ASP A 334 -23.02 -43.13 -1.47
N LYS A 335 -22.16 -43.95 -2.09
CA LYS A 335 -20.69 -43.81 -2.01
C LYS A 335 -20.20 -42.48 -2.59
N LYS A 336 -20.76 -42.03 -3.74
CA LYS A 336 -20.44 -40.75 -4.35
C LYS A 336 -20.93 -39.57 -3.51
N ARG A 337 -22.12 -39.67 -2.89
CA ARG A 337 -22.66 -38.68 -1.92
C ARG A 337 -21.74 -38.53 -0.70
N LEU A 338 -21.31 -39.66 -0.09
CA LEU A 338 -20.38 -39.65 1.05
C LEU A 338 -19.01 -39.06 0.69
N LYS A 339 -18.52 -39.34 -0.52
CA LYS A 339 -17.27 -38.75 -1.01
C LYS A 339 -17.42 -37.24 -1.23
N ILE A 340 -18.52 -36.76 -1.83
CA ILE A 340 -18.79 -35.33 -2.00
C ILE A 340 -18.94 -34.63 -0.65
N VAL A 341 -19.61 -35.21 0.32
CA VAL A 341 -19.70 -34.65 1.68
C VAL A 341 -18.33 -34.55 2.32
N LYS A 342 -17.45 -35.57 2.15
CA LYS A 342 -16.05 -35.50 2.64
C LYS A 342 -15.20 -34.49 1.89
N ASP A 343 -15.35 -34.39 0.55
CA ASP A 343 -14.60 -33.43 -0.28
C ASP A 343 -15.14 -31.99 -0.11
N THR A 344 -16.37 -31.81 0.33
CA THR A 344 -16.99 -30.49 0.61
C THR A 344 -16.49 -29.90 1.92
N LEU A 345 -15.84 -30.69 2.78
CA LEU A 345 -15.11 -30.19 3.96
C LEU A 345 -13.79 -29.50 3.58
N ASN A 346 -13.30 -29.66 2.36
CA ASN A 346 -12.18 -28.90 1.82
C ASN A 346 -12.63 -27.53 1.28
N TYR A 347 -12.75 -26.57 2.19
CA TYR A 347 -13.02 -25.18 1.85
C TYR A 347 -11.83 -24.56 1.10
N ILE A 348 -12.12 -23.88 -0.01
CA ILE A 348 -11.15 -22.95 -0.59
C ILE A 348 -11.31 -21.62 0.17
N GLU A 349 -10.32 -21.27 0.98
CA GLU A 349 -10.21 -19.91 1.50
C GLU A 349 -9.89 -18.98 0.33
N LYS A 350 -10.80 -18.07 0.01
CA LYS A 350 -10.58 -17.03 -0.98
C LYS A 350 -10.64 -15.68 -0.29
N ASP A 351 -9.61 -14.88 -0.48
CA ASP A 351 -9.64 -13.49 -0.06
C ASP A 351 -10.77 -12.79 -0.80
N SER A 352 -11.73 -12.26 -0.05
CA SER A 352 -12.81 -11.45 -0.59
C SER A 352 -12.56 -10.00 -0.23
N SER A 353 -12.46 -9.15 -1.24
CA SER A 353 -12.45 -7.71 -1.05
C SER A 353 -13.80 -7.12 -1.39
N THR A 354 -14.31 -6.28 -0.49
CA THR A 354 -15.52 -5.49 -0.70
C THR A 354 -15.15 -4.03 -0.55
N ILE A 355 -15.50 -3.21 -1.55
CA ILE A 355 -15.30 -1.77 -1.52
C ILE A 355 -16.66 -1.10 -1.38
N LYS A 356 -16.82 -0.27 -0.35
CA LYS A 356 -18.01 0.56 -0.14
C LYS A 356 -17.62 2.02 -0.33
N ALA A 357 -18.32 2.70 -1.22
CA ALA A 357 -18.13 4.12 -1.47
C ALA A 357 -19.37 4.89 -1.02
N TYR A 358 -19.16 5.96 -0.27
CA TYR A 358 -20.23 6.73 0.37
C TYR A 358 -20.19 8.18 -0.09
N HIS A 359 -21.38 8.68 -0.37
CA HIS A 359 -21.76 10.03 -0.76
C HIS A 359 -21.16 10.50 -2.08
N HIS A 360 -22.00 11.12 -2.88
CA HIS A 360 -21.67 11.72 -4.18
C HIS A 360 -20.95 10.76 -5.13
N VAL A 361 -21.39 9.48 -5.15
CA VAL A 361 -20.79 8.47 -6.03
C VAL A 361 -21.05 8.85 -7.48
N LYS A 362 -19.96 8.97 -8.25
CA LYS A 362 -19.99 9.17 -9.71
C LYS A 362 -19.17 8.08 -10.38
N ILE A 363 -19.71 7.49 -11.42
CA ILE A 363 -19.08 6.39 -12.18
C ILE A 363 -18.93 6.82 -13.63
N PHE A 364 -17.78 6.51 -14.20
CA PHE A 364 -17.49 6.69 -15.62
C PHE A 364 -16.75 5.48 -16.20
N LYS A 365 -17.29 4.95 -17.26
CA LYS A 365 -16.69 4.06 -18.25
C LYS A 365 -17.16 4.56 -19.63
N THR A 366 -16.43 4.30 -20.69
CA THR A 366 -16.71 4.87 -22.04
C THR A 366 -18.17 4.69 -22.47
N ASP A 367 -18.76 3.55 -22.22
CA ASP A 367 -20.15 3.20 -22.63
C ASP A 367 -21.14 3.19 -21.46
N VAL A 368 -20.67 3.37 -20.22
CA VAL A 368 -21.53 3.33 -19.01
C VAL A 368 -21.13 4.46 -18.06
N GLN A 369 -22.13 5.21 -17.60
CA GLN A 369 -21.97 6.23 -16.57
C GLN A 369 -23.00 5.99 -15.46
N GLY A 370 -22.73 6.49 -14.26
CA GLY A 370 -23.64 6.30 -13.13
C GLY A 370 -23.49 7.36 -12.05
N LEU A 371 -24.58 7.58 -11.33
CA LEU A 371 -24.66 8.39 -10.12
C LEU A 371 -25.40 7.60 -9.06
N ALA A 372 -24.96 7.73 -7.81
CA ALA A 372 -25.66 7.19 -6.65
C ALA A 372 -25.18 7.91 -5.37
N ASP A 373 -25.87 7.73 -4.26
CA ASP A 373 -25.30 8.13 -2.97
C ASP A 373 -24.27 7.11 -2.49
N THR A 374 -24.57 5.83 -2.62
CA THR A 374 -23.73 4.74 -2.12
C THR A 374 -23.49 3.69 -3.20
N MET A 375 -22.26 3.18 -3.26
CA MET A 375 -21.85 2.08 -4.13
C MET A 375 -21.20 0.98 -3.31
N ILE A 376 -21.53 -0.28 -3.61
CA ILE A 376 -20.84 -1.47 -3.09
C ILE A 376 -20.30 -2.27 -4.26
N PHE A 377 -18.99 -2.46 -4.31
CA PHE A 377 -18.32 -3.38 -5.22
C PHE A 377 -17.84 -4.61 -4.45
N SER A 378 -18.37 -5.79 -4.81
CA SER A 378 -17.98 -7.08 -4.22
C SER A 378 -17.16 -7.88 -5.23
N ALA A 379 -15.88 -8.08 -4.95
CA ALA A 379 -15.03 -8.93 -5.77
C ALA A 379 -15.39 -10.42 -5.66
N TYR A 380 -16.03 -10.80 -4.54
CA TYR A 380 -16.49 -12.17 -4.33
C TYR A 380 -17.58 -12.58 -5.30
N ASP A 381 -18.63 -11.77 -5.40
CA ASP A 381 -19.79 -12.02 -6.28
C ASP A 381 -19.58 -11.43 -7.66
N SER A 382 -18.50 -10.69 -7.87
CA SER A 382 -18.26 -9.90 -9.08
C SER A 382 -19.43 -8.97 -9.38
N THR A 383 -19.92 -8.23 -8.36
CA THR A 383 -21.05 -7.32 -8.45
C THR A 383 -20.69 -5.90 -8.10
N LEU A 384 -21.39 -4.95 -8.71
CA LEU A 384 -21.41 -3.55 -8.36
C LEU A 384 -22.85 -3.13 -8.14
N THR A 385 -23.19 -2.69 -6.92
CA THR A 385 -24.56 -2.27 -6.58
C THR A 385 -24.58 -0.79 -6.20
N LEU A 386 -25.51 -0.06 -6.80
CA LEU A 386 -25.77 1.35 -6.58
C LEU A 386 -27.04 1.50 -5.77
N TYR A 387 -27.01 2.32 -4.71
CA TYR A 387 -28.09 2.54 -3.77
C TYR A 387 -28.49 4.02 -3.71
N HIS A 388 -29.71 4.25 -3.23
CA HIS A 388 -30.29 5.58 -2.97
C HIS A 388 -30.43 6.42 -4.24
N LEU A 389 -31.52 6.13 -4.96
CA LEU A 389 -31.93 6.80 -6.21
C LEU A 389 -30.84 6.80 -7.29
N PRO A 390 -30.28 5.63 -7.62
CA PRO A 390 -29.25 5.53 -8.63
C PRO A 390 -29.79 5.90 -10.02
N VAL A 391 -28.94 6.56 -10.80
CA VAL A 391 -29.11 6.80 -12.23
C VAL A 391 -27.95 6.17 -12.96
N MET A 392 -28.23 5.37 -13.98
CA MET A 392 -27.21 4.78 -14.84
C MET A 392 -27.51 5.08 -16.30
N TRP A 393 -26.51 5.42 -17.06
CA TRP A 393 -26.60 5.61 -18.50
C TRP A 393 -25.81 4.54 -19.22
N HIS A 394 -26.42 3.94 -20.21
CA HIS A 394 -25.77 3.08 -21.20
C HIS A 394 -26.08 3.63 -22.59
N LYS A 395 -25.06 4.23 -23.22
CA LYS A 395 -25.22 4.97 -24.50
C LYS A 395 -26.25 6.10 -24.36
N VAL A 396 -27.38 5.98 -25.09
CA VAL A 396 -28.50 6.95 -25.11
C VAL A 396 -29.61 6.63 -24.12
N ASN A 397 -29.49 5.50 -23.41
CA ASN A 397 -30.51 5.03 -22.48
C ASN A 397 -30.17 5.44 -21.07
N GLN A 398 -31.11 5.99 -20.34
CA GLN A 398 -31.04 6.25 -18.90
C GLN A 398 -31.86 5.20 -18.16
N LEU A 399 -31.28 4.60 -17.13
CA LEU A 399 -31.93 3.60 -16.27
C LEU A 399 -31.98 4.15 -14.85
N THR A 400 -33.14 4.01 -14.19
CA THR A 400 -33.33 4.37 -12.77
C THR A 400 -34.12 3.27 -12.06
N GLY A 401 -34.05 3.25 -10.74
CA GLY A 401 -34.79 2.33 -9.89
C GLY A 401 -34.43 2.53 -8.43
N LYS A 402 -34.93 1.66 -7.54
CA LYS A 402 -34.62 1.72 -6.10
C LYS A 402 -33.14 1.40 -5.83
N LEU A 403 -32.60 0.42 -6.53
CA LEU A 403 -31.19 0.09 -6.61
C LEU A 403 -30.87 -0.49 -7.98
N ILE A 404 -29.59 -0.47 -8.38
CA ILE A 404 -29.12 -1.06 -9.64
C ILE A 404 -27.93 -1.96 -9.31
N THR A 405 -28.01 -3.25 -9.63
CA THR A 405 -26.92 -4.21 -9.50
C THR A 405 -26.40 -4.62 -10.87
N VAL A 406 -25.11 -4.45 -11.09
CA VAL A 406 -24.38 -4.91 -12.28
C VAL A 406 -23.58 -6.15 -11.91
N PHE A 407 -23.72 -7.22 -12.65
CA PHE A 407 -22.95 -8.46 -12.53
C PHE A 407 -21.88 -8.50 -13.60
N PHE A 408 -20.68 -8.93 -13.22
CA PHE A 408 -19.56 -9.07 -14.13
C PHE A 408 -19.17 -10.54 -14.30
N SER A 409 -18.81 -10.93 -15.51
CA SER A 409 -18.18 -12.20 -15.82
C SER A 409 -16.93 -11.94 -16.67
N ASN A 410 -15.79 -12.51 -16.29
CA ASN A 410 -14.51 -12.30 -16.97
C ASN A 410 -14.15 -10.81 -17.21
N ASN A 411 -14.43 -9.96 -16.22
CA ASN A 411 -14.24 -8.50 -16.27
C ASN A 411 -15.08 -7.78 -17.36
N LYS A 412 -16.17 -8.39 -17.84
CA LYS A 412 -17.16 -7.79 -18.73
C LYS A 412 -18.52 -7.75 -18.04
N MET A 413 -19.38 -6.81 -18.42
CA MET A 413 -20.76 -6.80 -17.95
C MET A 413 -21.48 -8.06 -18.47
N ASP A 414 -22.15 -8.79 -17.58
CA ASP A 414 -22.95 -9.96 -17.87
C ASP A 414 -24.44 -9.66 -17.74
N LYS A 415 -24.84 -9.09 -16.59
CA LYS A 415 -26.26 -8.79 -16.31
C LYS A 415 -26.42 -7.47 -15.55
N ILE A 416 -27.60 -6.88 -15.68
CA ILE A 416 -28.10 -5.81 -14.83
C ILE A 416 -29.39 -6.26 -14.19
N TYR A 417 -29.57 -5.96 -12.92
CA TYR A 417 -30.78 -6.22 -12.16
C TYR A 417 -31.25 -4.98 -11.42
N ILE A 418 -32.54 -4.64 -11.60
CA ILE A 418 -33.24 -3.57 -10.90
C ILE A 418 -34.51 -4.18 -10.30
N PRO A 419 -34.60 -4.39 -8.96
CA PRO A 419 -35.70 -5.14 -8.33
C PRO A 419 -37.01 -4.37 -8.20
N GLU A 420 -36.96 -3.03 -8.13
CA GLU A 420 -38.11 -2.20 -7.86
C GLU A 420 -38.07 -0.86 -8.61
N ASN A 421 -39.25 -0.39 -9.05
CA ASN A 421 -39.44 0.92 -9.67
C ASN A 421 -38.52 1.18 -10.86
N THR A 422 -38.36 0.16 -11.72
CA THR A 422 -37.47 0.31 -12.87
C THR A 422 -38.08 1.28 -13.89
N PHE A 423 -37.22 2.18 -14.40
CA PHE A 423 -37.59 3.12 -15.46
C PHE A 423 -36.44 3.23 -16.47
N ILE A 424 -36.76 3.08 -17.75
CA ILE A 424 -35.84 3.29 -18.87
C ILE A 424 -36.34 4.47 -19.68
N ILE A 425 -35.46 5.41 -20.01
CA ILE A 425 -35.73 6.54 -20.90
C ILE A 425 -34.70 6.50 -22.02
N SER A 426 -35.15 6.57 -23.26
CA SER A 426 -34.29 6.64 -24.45
C SER A 426 -34.62 7.89 -25.24
N GLN A 427 -33.70 8.81 -25.37
CA GLN A 427 -33.89 10.03 -26.13
C GLN A 427 -33.93 9.74 -27.63
N ILE A 428 -34.93 10.28 -28.31
CA ILE A 428 -35.07 10.25 -29.77
C ILE A 428 -34.58 11.57 -30.35
N ASP A 429 -35.13 12.67 -29.84
CA ASP A 429 -34.73 14.03 -30.15
C ASP A 429 -34.90 14.93 -28.91
N THR A 430 -34.83 16.22 -29.07
CA THR A 430 -34.86 17.18 -27.93
C THR A 430 -36.19 17.17 -27.17
N ALA A 431 -37.30 16.72 -27.79
CA ALA A 431 -38.65 16.75 -27.21
C ALA A 431 -39.25 15.35 -26.97
N HIS A 432 -38.77 14.33 -27.67
CA HIS A 432 -39.42 13.01 -27.69
C HIS A 432 -38.52 11.94 -27.05
N PHE A 433 -39.13 11.16 -26.15
CA PHE A 433 -38.44 10.11 -25.39
C PHE A 433 -39.27 8.82 -25.39
N ASN A 434 -38.67 7.71 -25.83
CA ASN A 434 -39.20 6.41 -25.51
C ASN A 434 -39.08 6.15 -24.01
N GLN A 435 -40.13 5.60 -23.42
CA GLN A 435 -40.22 5.39 -21.97
C GLN A 435 -40.70 3.95 -21.73
N ILE A 436 -40.06 3.28 -20.78
CA ILE A 436 -40.48 1.96 -20.33
C ILE A 436 -40.40 1.93 -18.81
N LYS A 437 -41.46 1.52 -18.14
CA LYS A 437 -41.57 1.39 -16.70
C LYS A 437 -42.05 0.00 -16.32
N GLY A 438 -41.61 -0.50 -15.18
CA GLY A 438 -42.10 -1.76 -14.62
C GLY A 438 -41.69 -1.95 -13.16
N LYS A 439 -42.07 -3.08 -12.57
CA LYS A 439 -41.70 -3.40 -11.19
C LYS A 439 -40.22 -3.78 -11.11
N LEU A 440 -39.77 -4.72 -11.95
CA LEU A 440 -38.38 -5.18 -11.97
C LEU A 440 -37.85 -5.32 -13.41
N LEU A 441 -36.50 -5.25 -13.51
CA LEU A 441 -35.78 -5.39 -14.78
C LEU A 441 -34.63 -6.38 -14.64
N TRP A 442 -34.47 -7.24 -15.64
CA TRP A 442 -33.27 -7.98 -15.97
C TRP A 442 -32.77 -7.56 -17.35
N GLY A 443 -31.52 -7.10 -17.43
CA GLY A 443 -30.78 -6.87 -18.67
C GLY A 443 -29.66 -7.88 -18.84
N TYR A 444 -29.49 -8.41 -20.04
CA TYR A 444 -28.49 -9.44 -20.36
C TYR A 444 -27.50 -8.92 -21.40
N PHE A 445 -26.22 -9.07 -21.12
CA PHE A 445 -25.15 -8.61 -21.99
C PHE A 445 -24.36 -9.80 -22.56
N LYS A 446 -23.76 -9.59 -23.71
CA LYS A 446 -22.74 -10.46 -24.28
C LYS A 446 -21.65 -9.58 -24.89
N ASP A 447 -20.42 -9.76 -24.41
CA ASP A 447 -19.26 -8.95 -24.82
C ASP A 447 -19.51 -7.44 -24.66
N ASP A 448 -19.96 -7.03 -23.46
CA ASP A 448 -20.35 -5.66 -23.10
C ASP A 448 -21.47 -5.05 -23.98
N THR A 449 -22.12 -5.86 -24.82
CA THR A 449 -23.21 -5.41 -25.66
C THR A 449 -24.55 -5.94 -25.11
N LEU A 450 -25.50 -5.06 -24.87
CA LEU A 450 -26.86 -5.43 -24.46
C LEU A 450 -27.49 -6.30 -25.51
N ARG A 451 -28.14 -7.38 -25.10
CA ARG A 451 -28.80 -8.35 -25.97
C ARG A 451 -30.29 -8.46 -25.70
N LYS A 452 -30.65 -8.40 -24.43
CA LYS A 452 -32.04 -8.63 -24.03
C LYS A 452 -32.32 -7.84 -22.74
N ILE A 453 -33.55 -7.31 -22.65
CA ILE A 453 -34.12 -6.75 -21.43
C ILE A 453 -35.47 -7.44 -21.19
N ASP A 454 -35.67 -7.96 -19.98
CA ASP A 454 -36.95 -8.42 -19.48
C ASP A 454 -37.45 -7.44 -18.40
N ILE A 455 -38.62 -6.88 -18.57
CA ILE A 455 -39.32 -6.03 -17.62
C ILE A 455 -40.57 -6.74 -17.17
N VAL A 456 -40.75 -6.90 -15.86
CA VAL A 456 -41.83 -7.68 -15.27
C VAL A 456 -42.58 -6.85 -14.25
N GLY A 457 -43.90 -7.01 -14.25
CA GLY A 457 -44.87 -6.40 -13.33
C GLY A 457 -45.30 -5.00 -13.76
N ASN A 458 -46.56 -4.91 -14.23
CA ASN A 458 -47.20 -3.67 -14.68
C ASN A 458 -46.31 -2.88 -15.65
N ALA A 459 -45.83 -3.57 -16.68
CA ALA A 459 -44.99 -2.94 -17.68
C ALA A 459 -45.81 -1.95 -18.52
N GLN A 460 -45.35 -0.70 -18.53
CA GLN A 460 -45.91 0.40 -19.34
C GLN A 460 -44.83 0.85 -20.33
N ALA A 461 -45.19 1.16 -21.55
CA ALA A 461 -44.30 1.67 -22.58
C ALA A 461 -44.95 2.81 -23.38
N VAL A 462 -44.16 3.84 -23.62
CA VAL A 462 -44.40 4.90 -24.62
C VAL A 462 -43.34 4.73 -25.69
N TYR A 463 -43.74 4.39 -26.89
CA TYR A 463 -42.82 4.10 -27.99
C TYR A 463 -43.20 4.87 -29.24
N TYR A 464 -42.32 5.74 -29.73
CA TYR A 464 -42.55 6.53 -30.93
C TYR A 464 -42.23 5.70 -32.18
N LEU A 465 -43.20 5.64 -33.06
CA LEU A 465 -43.12 4.94 -34.36
C LEU A 465 -42.40 5.84 -35.36
N GLN A 466 -41.39 5.32 -36.02
CA GLN A 466 -40.63 6.01 -37.06
C GLN A 466 -40.70 5.29 -38.39
N ASN A 467 -40.73 6.04 -39.48
CA ASN A 467 -40.58 5.47 -40.82
C ASN A 467 -39.08 5.28 -41.16
N ASP A 468 -38.80 4.73 -42.37
CA ASP A 468 -37.42 4.46 -42.84
C ASP A 468 -36.55 5.71 -42.90
N LYS A 469 -37.14 6.90 -43.01
CA LYS A 469 -36.46 8.20 -42.98
C LYS A 469 -36.34 8.78 -41.59
N LYS A 470 -36.60 7.99 -40.52
CA LYS A 470 -36.60 8.38 -39.10
C LYS A 470 -37.62 9.49 -38.75
N LYS A 471 -38.61 9.75 -39.61
CA LYS A 471 -39.66 10.71 -39.29
C LYS A 471 -40.70 10.05 -38.39
N LEU A 472 -41.10 10.74 -37.32
CA LEU A 472 -42.11 10.28 -36.36
C LEU A 472 -43.48 10.19 -37.05
N GLN A 473 -44.17 9.06 -36.90
CA GLN A 473 -45.48 8.76 -37.50
C GLN A 473 -46.60 8.76 -36.45
N GLY A 474 -46.27 8.44 -35.22
CA GLY A 474 -47.21 8.32 -34.12
C GLY A 474 -46.53 7.79 -32.88
N VAL A 475 -47.28 7.66 -31.81
CA VAL A 475 -46.80 7.09 -30.54
C VAL A 475 -47.69 5.91 -30.15
N ASN A 476 -47.06 4.83 -29.74
CA ASN A 476 -47.73 3.65 -29.22
C ASN A 476 -47.61 3.63 -27.70
N LEU A 477 -48.77 3.68 -27.01
CA LEU A 477 -48.92 3.55 -25.57
C LEU A 477 -49.32 2.12 -25.27
N ILE A 478 -48.55 1.40 -24.48
CA ILE A 478 -48.76 -0.03 -24.25
C ILE A 478 -48.66 -0.35 -22.76
N GLU A 479 -49.58 -1.17 -22.29
CA GLU A 479 -49.58 -1.77 -20.96
C GLU A 479 -49.58 -3.29 -21.07
N SER A 480 -48.78 -3.97 -20.25
CA SER A 480 -48.72 -5.42 -20.21
C SER A 480 -48.16 -5.91 -18.86
N SER A 481 -48.33 -7.20 -18.57
CA SER A 481 -47.71 -7.76 -17.34
C SER A 481 -46.23 -8.02 -17.47
N LYS A 482 -45.71 -8.20 -18.70
CA LYS A 482 -44.28 -8.39 -18.99
C LYS A 482 -43.96 -7.85 -20.39
N LEU A 483 -42.78 -7.27 -20.51
CA LEU A 483 -42.20 -6.77 -21.75
C LEU A 483 -40.80 -7.34 -21.93
N THR A 484 -40.49 -7.81 -23.13
CA THR A 484 -39.16 -8.28 -23.53
C THR A 484 -38.65 -7.43 -24.69
N VAL A 485 -37.46 -6.82 -24.54
CA VAL A 485 -36.76 -6.11 -25.62
C VAL A 485 -35.57 -6.96 -26.05
N ASN A 486 -35.46 -7.24 -27.33
CA ASN A 486 -34.29 -7.89 -27.91
C ASN A 486 -33.52 -6.90 -28.77
N GLU A 487 -32.22 -6.83 -28.55
CA GLU A 487 -31.27 -6.01 -29.33
C GLU A 487 -30.35 -6.88 -30.18
N LYS A 488 -30.09 -6.43 -31.41
CA LYS A 488 -29.12 -7.04 -32.33
C LYS A 488 -28.09 -5.98 -32.76
N LYS A 489 -26.82 -6.25 -32.53
CA LYS A 489 -25.72 -5.32 -32.84
C LYS A 489 -25.88 -3.91 -32.21
N GLY A 490 -26.52 -3.81 -31.04
CA GLY A 490 -26.73 -2.54 -30.33
C GLY A 490 -27.90 -1.69 -30.85
N THR A 491 -28.75 -2.25 -31.70
CA THR A 491 -29.99 -1.63 -32.18
C THR A 491 -31.20 -2.46 -31.75
N LEU A 492 -32.30 -1.79 -31.49
CA LEU A 492 -33.57 -2.45 -31.20
C LEU A 492 -33.95 -3.38 -32.37
N ASN A 493 -34.16 -4.66 -32.08
CA ASN A 493 -34.56 -5.67 -33.06
C ASN A 493 -36.02 -6.02 -32.91
N GLN A 494 -36.49 -6.22 -31.66
CA GLN A 494 -37.87 -6.67 -31.41
C GLN A 494 -38.30 -6.28 -29.99
N ILE A 495 -39.56 -5.86 -29.86
CA ILE A 495 -40.23 -5.71 -28.55
C ILE A 495 -41.39 -6.70 -28.53
N THR A 496 -41.48 -7.50 -27.48
CA THR A 496 -42.57 -8.47 -27.28
C THR A 496 -43.30 -8.14 -25.98
N PHE A 497 -44.60 -7.95 -26.08
CA PHE A 497 -45.50 -7.74 -24.94
C PHE A 497 -46.22 -9.05 -24.63
N HIS A 498 -46.30 -9.41 -23.36
CA HIS A 498 -46.84 -10.71 -22.93
C HIS A 498 -48.08 -10.56 -22.04
N LYS A 499 -48.96 -11.57 -22.07
CA LYS A 499 -50.15 -11.69 -21.23
C LYS A 499 -51.18 -10.55 -21.42
N LYS A 500 -51.87 -10.57 -22.54
CA LYS A 500 -52.99 -9.66 -22.91
C LYS A 500 -52.57 -8.18 -22.85
N PRO A 501 -51.65 -7.73 -23.73
CA PRO A 501 -51.28 -6.32 -23.81
C PRO A 501 -52.48 -5.48 -24.25
N ILE A 502 -52.58 -4.28 -23.68
CA ILE A 502 -53.48 -3.22 -24.14
C ILE A 502 -52.63 -2.17 -24.82
N ALA A 503 -52.95 -1.82 -26.05
CA ALA A 503 -52.18 -0.85 -26.82
C ALA A 503 -53.11 0.21 -27.45
N LYS A 504 -52.63 1.47 -27.49
CA LYS A 504 -53.30 2.59 -28.15
C LYS A 504 -52.26 3.35 -28.98
N ILE A 505 -52.55 3.55 -30.27
CA ILE A 505 -51.71 4.35 -31.16
C ILE A 505 -52.34 5.74 -31.29
N LEU A 506 -51.54 6.76 -31.05
CA LEU A 506 -51.90 8.16 -31.25
C LEU A 506 -51.09 8.74 -32.40
N PRO A 507 -51.73 9.48 -33.34
CA PRO A 507 -51.01 10.18 -34.41
C PRO A 507 -50.17 11.33 -33.82
N MET A 508 -49.12 11.75 -34.54
CA MET A 508 -48.29 12.87 -34.11
C MET A 508 -49.01 14.23 -34.16
N LYS A 509 -50.05 14.33 -34.99
CA LYS A 509 -50.89 15.53 -35.10
C LYS A 509 -51.65 15.70 -33.79
N ASP A 510 -51.60 16.85 -33.20
CA ASP A 510 -52.27 17.21 -31.93
C ASP A 510 -51.82 16.41 -30.69
N LEU A 511 -50.61 15.80 -30.74
CA LEU A 511 -50.05 15.05 -29.62
C LEU A 511 -49.50 16.00 -28.53
N ASN A 512 -50.10 15.95 -27.34
CA ASN A 512 -49.53 16.60 -26.16
C ASN A 512 -48.53 15.64 -25.50
N VAL A 513 -47.24 15.91 -25.65
CA VAL A 513 -46.13 15.06 -25.13
C VAL A 513 -46.21 14.90 -23.61
N LYS A 514 -46.65 15.93 -22.87
CA LYS A 514 -46.74 15.88 -21.39
C LYS A 514 -47.87 14.93 -20.91
N GLU A 515 -48.94 14.78 -21.67
CA GLU A 515 -50.05 13.89 -21.30
C GLU A 515 -49.72 12.40 -21.46
N ILE A 516 -48.72 12.08 -22.27
CA ILE A 516 -48.28 10.69 -22.48
C ILE A 516 -47.05 10.32 -21.64
N GLU A 517 -46.51 11.25 -20.88
CA GLU A 517 -45.40 10.93 -19.98
C GLU A 517 -45.84 9.97 -18.88
N ILE A 518 -45.12 8.85 -18.74
CA ILE A 518 -45.37 7.87 -17.68
C ILE A 518 -45.00 8.51 -16.33
N LYS A 519 -45.89 8.39 -15.35
CA LYS A 519 -45.67 8.93 -13.98
C LYS A 519 -44.29 8.50 -13.42
N GLY A 520 -43.45 9.50 -13.11
CA GLY A 520 -42.09 9.31 -12.65
C GLY A 520 -41.04 9.52 -13.74
N PHE A 521 -41.41 10.00 -14.90
CA PHE A 521 -40.48 10.45 -15.94
C PHE A 521 -39.54 11.54 -15.38
N SER A 522 -38.22 11.37 -15.57
CA SER A 522 -37.20 12.35 -15.17
C SER A 522 -35.96 12.13 -16.03
N TRP A 523 -35.74 13.00 -17.01
CA TRP A 523 -34.56 12.96 -17.85
C TRP A 523 -33.41 13.74 -17.17
N GLN A 524 -32.26 13.09 -16.89
CA GLN A 524 -31.19 13.63 -16.08
C GLN A 524 -29.83 13.64 -16.82
N ASP A 525 -29.80 13.68 -18.14
CA ASP A 525 -28.55 13.67 -18.93
C ASP A 525 -27.60 14.82 -18.60
N TYR A 526 -28.13 15.94 -18.12
CA TYR A 526 -27.34 17.09 -17.65
C TYR A 526 -26.41 16.75 -16.47
N LYS A 527 -26.70 15.70 -15.71
CA LYS A 527 -25.87 15.18 -14.61
C LYS A 527 -24.84 14.14 -15.07
N LYS A 528 -24.97 13.63 -16.28
CA LYS A 528 -24.17 12.51 -16.80
C LYS A 528 -22.69 12.89 -16.91
N PRO A 529 -21.76 12.19 -16.24
CA PRO A 529 -20.33 12.39 -16.44
C PRO A 529 -19.94 12.10 -17.88
N LYS A 530 -19.33 13.05 -18.57
CA LYS A 530 -18.90 12.91 -19.98
C LYS A 530 -17.45 12.49 -20.12
N SER A 531 -16.68 12.63 -19.03
CA SER A 531 -15.27 12.27 -18.97
C SER A 531 -14.83 11.87 -17.55
N LYS A 532 -13.66 11.24 -17.43
CA LYS A 532 -13.05 10.99 -16.12
C LYS A 532 -12.87 12.28 -15.30
N ALA A 533 -12.59 13.40 -15.94
CA ALA A 533 -12.42 14.68 -15.25
C ALA A 533 -13.70 15.19 -14.59
N ASP A 534 -14.87 14.87 -15.17
CA ASP A 534 -16.17 15.28 -14.62
C ASP A 534 -16.50 14.60 -13.28
N LEU A 535 -15.85 13.48 -12.98
CA LEU A 535 -16.04 12.79 -11.71
C LEU A 535 -15.69 13.65 -10.49
N PHE A 536 -14.77 14.60 -10.64
CA PHE A 536 -14.32 15.48 -9.56
C PHE A 536 -14.99 16.87 -9.57
N LYS A 537 -15.82 17.14 -10.56
CA LYS A 537 -16.59 18.40 -10.58
C LYS A 537 -17.65 18.36 -9.50
N LYS A 538 -17.74 19.44 -8.69
CA LYS A 538 -18.86 19.62 -7.77
C LYS A 538 -20.14 19.82 -8.60
N ASP A 539 -21.25 19.25 -8.13
CA ASP A 539 -22.52 19.47 -8.76
C ASP A 539 -22.85 20.97 -8.62
N THR A 540 -22.90 21.67 -9.74
CA THR A 540 -23.40 23.04 -9.78
C THR A 540 -24.87 22.97 -9.37
N LYS A 541 -25.26 23.63 -8.26
CA LYS A 541 -26.67 23.89 -7.97
C LYS A 541 -27.22 24.68 -9.16
N ILE A 542 -28.00 24.03 -10.00
CA ILE A 542 -28.83 24.74 -10.96
C ILE A 542 -29.92 25.39 -10.10
N GLU A 543 -29.79 26.68 -9.81
CA GLU A 543 -30.91 27.47 -9.34
C GLU A 543 -31.96 27.40 -10.44
N ILE A 544 -33.00 26.64 -10.20
CA ILE A 544 -34.21 26.67 -11.02
C ILE A 544 -34.83 28.03 -10.65
N THR A 545 -34.53 29.05 -11.43
CA THR A 545 -35.35 30.27 -11.47
C THR A 545 -36.77 29.82 -11.84
N LYS A 546 -37.68 30.00 -10.87
CA LYS A 546 -39.11 29.74 -11.02
C LYS A 546 -39.73 30.62 -12.08
#